data_9c4c81ff8901aab5ea8ad8d6417cacbf
#
_entry.id   9c4c81ff8901aab5ea8ad8d6417cacbf
#
_cell.length_a   1.000
_cell.length_b   1.000
_cell.length_c   1.000
_cell.angle_alpha   90.00
_cell.angle_beta   90.00
_cell.angle_gamma   90.00
#
_symmetry.space_group_name_H-M   'P 1'
#
loop_
_entity.id
_entity.type
_entity.pdbx_description
1 polymer ?
#
loop_
_entity_poly.entity_id
_entity_poly.type
_entity_poly.pdbx_seq_one_letter_code
_entity_poly.pdbx_strand_id
1 'polypeptide(L)'
;MENRKIQFRSKACNLHLSAYPGHFATKHSHVNYFLDMTTLKVRQSNAEEAARALVPLYKHNTVVDTIVCLDGTEVIGAFLAEKLTESGFFSYNQHKSIYIVTTEIDSDGQMFFRKNIQPMIKVR
;
A
#
# COMPACT_ATOMS: atom_id res chain seq x y z
N MET A 1 0.47 24.34 14.06
CA MET A 1 0.34 23.42 12.93
C MET A 1 -0.47 22.19 13.27
N GLU A 2 -0.19 21.58 14.41
CA GLU A 2 -0.86 20.35 14.82
C GLU A 2 -2.35 20.51 15.00
N ASN A 3 -2.79 21.69 15.41
CA ASN A 3 -4.20 21.96 15.63
C ASN A 3 -5.02 22.08 14.34
N ARG A 4 -4.34 22.01 13.17
CA ARG A 4 -5.02 22.01 11.87
C ARG A 4 -5.18 20.62 11.26
N LYS A 5 -4.90 19.60 12.03
CA LYS A 5 -5.03 18.22 11.57
C LYS A 5 -6.46 17.94 11.11
N ILE A 6 -6.58 17.37 9.91
CA ILE A 6 -7.85 16.96 9.33
C ILE A 6 -7.88 15.45 9.29
N GLN A 7 -8.97 14.85 9.75
CA GLN A 7 -9.13 13.40 9.68
C GLN A 7 -10.18 13.05 8.65
N PHE A 8 -9.83 12.10 7.79
CA PHE A 8 -10.73 11.49 6.82
C PHE A 8 -11.09 10.10 7.30
N ARG A 9 -12.35 9.74 7.16
CA ARG A 9 -12.81 8.42 7.54
C ARG A 9 -13.48 7.75 6.35
N SER A 10 -13.09 6.51 6.08
CA SER A 10 -13.73 5.74 5.02
C SER A 10 -15.16 5.36 5.43
N LYS A 11 -16.08 5.43 4.46
CA LYS A 11 -17.46 4.98 4.66
C LYS A 11 -17.60 3.47 4.58
N ALA A 12 -16.67 2.81 3.90
CA ALA A 12 -16.75 1.38 3.64
C ALA A 12 -16.09 0.52 4.70
N CYS A 13 -15.20 1.08 5.50
CA CYS A 13 -14.46 0.34 6.50
C CYS A 13 -13.97 1.30 7.59
N ASN A 14 -13.35 0.75 8.62
CA ASN A 14 -12.92 1.55 9.77
C ASN A 14 -11.52 2.14 9.55
N LEU A 15 -11.35 2.82 8.42
CA LEU A 15 -10.10 3.48 8.07
C LEU A 15 -10.14 4.95 8.40
N HIS A 16 -9.06 5.43 9.00
CA HIS A 16 -8.85 6.84 9.28
C HIS A 16 -7.56 7.29 8.67
N LEU A 17 -7.58 8.44 8.02
CA LEU A 17 -6.40 9.06 7.43
C LEU A 17 -6.28 10.47 7.96
N SER A 18 -5.07 10.85 8.37
CA SER A 18 -4.79 12.19 8.85
C SER A 18 -4.07 13.01 7.81
N ALA A 19 -4.51 14.25 7.64
CA ALA A 19 -3.87 15.21 6.75
C ALA A 19 -3.54 16.48 7.50
N TYR A 20 -2.39 17.05 7.22
CA TYR A 20 -1.94 18.31 7.82
C TYR A 20 -1.80 19.33 6.71
N PRO A 21 -2.60 20.42 6.73
CA PRO A 21 -2.40 21.51 5.76
C PRO A 21 -1.12 22.27 6.07
N GLY A 22 -0.49 22.77 5.03
CA GLY A 22 0.75 23.52 5.16
C GLY A 22 1.45 23.64 3.82
N HIS A 23 2.75 23.90 3.88
CA HIS A 23 3.59 23.91 2.68
C HIS A 23 4.72 22.91 2.89
N PHE A 24 4.71 21.87 2.08
CA PHE A 24 5.65 20.75 2.21
C PHE A 24 6.40 20.57 0.90
N ALA A 25 7.71 20.39 0.99
CA ALA A 25 8.56 20.18 -0.17
C ALA A 25 9.00 18.72 -0.24
N THR A 26 8.87 18.13 -1.42
CA THR A 26 9.46 16.84 -1.75
C THR A 26 10.60 17.06 -2.73
N LYS A 27 11.32 16.00 -3.11
CA LYS A 27 12.39 16.12 -4.10
C LYS A 27 11.88 16.57 -5.47
N HIS A 28 10.62 16.32 -5.77
CA HIS A 28 10.07 16.53 -7.10
C HIS A 28 8.98 17.59 -7.16
N SER A 29 8.43 18.00 -6.01
CA SER A 29 7.31 18.93 -6.00
C SER A 29 7.12 19.58 -4.66
N HIS A 30 6.27 20.61 -4.65
CA HIS A 30 5.75 21.21 -3.44
C HIS A 30 4.27 20.90 -3.33
N VAL A 31 3.82 20.55 -2.12
CA VAL A 31 2.43 20.15 -1.90
C VAL A 31 1.86 20.92 -0.72
N ASN A 32 0.54 21.08 -0.71
CA ASN A 32 -0.16 21.85 0.30
C ASN A 32 -0.66 21.00 1.47
N TYR A 33 -0.55 19.69 1.37
CA TYR A 33 -1.00 18.79 2.42
C TYR A 33 0.03 17.69 2.63
N PHE A 34 0.20 17.30 3.87
CA PHE A 34 0.95 16.11 4.24
C PHE A 34 -0.03 15.05 4.73
N LEU A 35 -0.03 13.90 4.10
CA LEU A 35 -0.84 12.75 4.51
C LEU A 35 -0.03 11.87 5.45
N ASP A 36 -0.52 11.74 6.67
CA ASP A 36 0.13 10.89 7.66
C ASP A 36 -0.48 9.48 7.60
N MET A 37 0.27 8.56 7.05
CA MET A 37 -0.13 7.17 6.91
C MET A 37 0.55 6.25 7.91
N THR A 38 1.25 6.81 8.89
CA THR A 38 2.07 6.02 9.83
C THR A 38 1.27 4.91 10.48
N THR A 39 0.09 5.22 11.00
CA THR A 39 -0.73 4.23 11.69
C THR A 39 -1.17 3.11 10.74
N LEU A 40 -1.49 3.43 9.49
CA LEU A 40 -1.85 2.42 8.50
C LEU A 40 -0.70 1.47 8.20
N LYS A 41 0.54 1.96 8.30
CA LYS A 41 1.72 1.16 7.98
C LYS A 41 2.19 0.28 9.11
N VAL A 42 2.11 0.75 10.34
CA VAL A 42 2.77 0.08 11.46
C VAL A 42 1.82 -0.60 12.45
N ARG A 43 0.58 -0.20 12.49
CA ARG A 43 -0.40 -0.83 13.37
C ARG A 43 -1.12 -1.94 12.64
N GLN A 44 -1.01 -3.17 13.16
CA GLN A 44 -1.55 -4.35 12.50
C GLN A 44 -3.02 -4.22 12.10
N SER A 45 -3.87 -3.81 13.04
CA SER A 45 -5.31 -3.73 12.77
C SER A 45 -5.65 -2.71 11.70
N ASN A 46 -4.94 -1.60 11.67
CA ASN A 46 -5.16 -0.56 10.66
C ASN A 46 -4.63 -1.00 9.29
N ALA A 47 -3.48 -1.69 9.25
CA ALA A 47 -2.93 -2.22 8.02
C ALA A 47 -3.86 -3.29 7.43
N GLU A 48 -4.42 -4.14 8.26
CA GLU A 48 -5.39 -5.14 7.81
C GLU A 48 -6.65 -4.49 7.23
N GLU A 49 -7.17 -3.46 7.88
CA GLU A 49 -8.33 -2.74 7.36
C GLU A 49 -8.05 -2.07 6.03
N ALA A 50 -6.84 -1.51 5.87
CA ALA A 50 -6.43 -0.95 4.59
C ALA A 50 -6.39 -2.00 3.50
N ALA A 51 -5.83 -3.17 3.80
CA ALA A 51 -5.79 -4.29 2.85
C ALA A 51 -7.20 -4.76 2.51
N ARG A 52 -8.07 -4.87 3.50
CA ARG A 52 -9.47 -5.28 3.31
C ARG A 52 -10.20 -4.33 2.36
N ALA A 53 -9.93 -3.04 2.45
CA ALA A 53 -10.52 -2.05 1.57
C ALA A 53 -10.07 -2.20 0.12
N LEU A 54 -8.87 -2.74 -0.11
CA LEU A 54 -8.32 -2.93 -1.45
C LEU A 54 -8.78 -4.23 -2.11
N VAL A 55 -9.21 -5.22 -1.35
CA VAL A 55 -9.56 -6.55 -1.86
C VAL A 55 -10.60 -6.51 -2.99
N PRO A 56 -11.72 -5.77 -2.86
CA PRO A 56 -12.73 -5.78 -3.91
C PRO A 56 -12.23 -5.30 -5.27
N LEU A 57 -11.15 -4.52 -5.30
CA LEU A 57 -10.60 -3.99 -6.55
C LEU A 57 -9.90 -5.07 -7.36
N TYR A 58 -9.40 -6.13 -6.72
CA TYR A 58 -8.51 -7.10 -7.36
C TYR A 58 -8.99 -8.55 -7.28
N LYS A 59 -9.97 -8.84 -6.44
CA LYS A 59 -10.33 -10.20 -6.08
C LYS A 59 -10.88 -11.02 -7.26
N HIS A 60 -11.70 -10.41 -8.09
CA HIS A 60 -12.45 -11.13 -9.12
C HIS A 60 -12.02 -10.83 -10.54
N ASN A 61 -11.12 -9.88 -10.76
CA ASN A 61 -10.82 -9.41 -12.11
C ASN A 61 -9.33 -9.33 -12.41
N THR A 62 -8.47 -9.66 -11.46
CA THR A 62 -7.03 -9.46 -11.62
C THR A 62 -6.26 -10.67 -11.11
N VAL A 63 -5.38 -11.20 -11.95
CA VAL A 63 -4.38 -12.19 -11.53
C VAL A 63 -3.17 -11.41 -11.02
N VAL A 64 -2.82 -11.62 -9.76
CA VAL A 64 -1.75 -10.88 -9.09
C VAL A 64 -0.56 -11.82 -8.86
N ASP A 65 0.57 -11.53 -9.45
CA ASP A 65 1.81 -12.27 -9.21
C ASP A 65 2.69 -11.59 -8.18
N THR A 66 2.67 -10.26 -8.16
CA THR A 66 3.55 -9.47 -7.30
C THR A 66 2.82 -8.21 -6.84
N ILE A 67 3.00 -7.89 -5.58
CA ILE A 67 2.54 -6.63 -5.00
C ILE A 67 3.77 -5.78 -4.74
N VAL A 68 3.79 -4.59 -5.33
CA VAL A 68 4.86 -3.62 -5.10
C VAL A 68 4.39 -2.66 -4.01
N CYS A 69 5.16 -2.61 -2.93
CA CYS A 69 4.83 -1.79 -1.78
C CYS A 69 5.75 -0.59 -1.72
N LEU A 70 5.17 0.59 -1.73
CA LEU A 70 5.90 1.84 -1.67
C LEU A 70 5.92 2.39 -0.25
N ASP A 71 7.03 3.02 0.11
CA ASP A 71 7.15 3.84 1.31
C ASP A 71 6.65 3.13 2.59
N GLY A 72 7.13 1.92 2.82
CA GLY A 72 6.88 1.21 4.08
C GLY A 72 5.50 0.56 4.20
N THR A 73 4.84 0.25 3.08
CA THR A 73 3.51 -0.35 3.09
C THR A 73 3.53 -1.87 2.98
N GLU A 74 4.65 -2.52 3.31
CA GLU A 74 4.81 -3.99 3.17
C GLU A 74 3.80 -4.76 4.02
N VAL A 75 3.47 -4.26 5.20
CA VAL A 75 2.48 -4.92 6.07
C VAL A 75 1.12 -4.94 5.41
N ILE A 76 0.72 -3.83 4.80
CA ILE A 76 -0.55 -3.78 4.04
C ILE A 76 -0.49 -4.76 2.87
N GLY A 77 0.63 -4.80 2.16
CA GLY A 77 0.82 -5.71 1.03
C GLY A 77 0.71 -7.17 1.45
N ALA A 78 1.28 -7.53 2.59
CA ALA A 78 1.21 -8.90 3.10
C ALA A 78 -0.23 -9.32 3.42
N PHE A 79 -0.98 -8.44 4.08
CA PHE A 79 -2.39 -8.73 4.37
C PHE A 79 -3.21 -8.80 3.08
N LEU A 80 -2.93 -7.95 2.11
CA LEU A 80 -3.63 -7.99 0.83
C LEU A 80 -3.36 -9.32 0.10
N ALA A 81 -2.11 -9.76 0.06
CA ALA A 81 -1.75 -11.04 -0.54
C ALA A 81 -2.47 -12.19 0.15
N GLU A 82 -2.49 -12.20 1.46
CA GLU A 82 -3.18 -13.23 2.23
C GLU A 82 -4.66 -13.29 1.86
N LYS A 83 -5.32 -12.14 1.84
CA LYS A 83 -6.76 -12.10 1.56
C LYS A 83 -7.10 -12.47 0.12
N LEU A 84 -6.23 -12.14 -0.82
CA LEU A 84 -6.45 -12.49 -2.24
C LEU A 84 -6.26 -13.98 -2.49
N THR A 85 -5.44 -14.66 -1.70
CA THR A 85 -5.13 -16.08 -1.90
C THR A 85 -5.87 -16.99 -0.93
N GLU A 86 -6.65 -16.42 -0.02
CA GLU A 86 -7.35 -17.17 1.01
C GLU A 86 -8.35 -18.15 0.41
N SER A 87 -8.35 -19.39 0.94
CA SER A 87 -9.31 -20.39 0.54
C SER A 87 -10.69 -20.08 1.12
N GLY A 88 -11.73 -20.54 0.45
CA GLY A 88 -13.11 -20.33 0.88
C GLY A 88 -13.78 -19.12 0.25
N PHE A 89 -13.02 -18.22 -0.36
CA PHE A 89 -13.57 -17.12 -1.14
C PHE A 89 -13.24 -17.32 -2.60
N PHE A 90 -14.17 -16.96 -3.46
CA PHE A 90 -13.94 -17.07 -4.88
C PHE A 90 -13.01 -15.96 -5.34
N SER A 91 -11.79 -16.33 -5.71
CA SER A 91 -10.77 -15.39 -6.16
C SER A 91 -9.93 -16.05 -7.24
N TYR A 92 -9.55 -15.28 -8.26
CA TYR A 92 -8.64 -15.77 -9.30
C TYR A 92 -7.24 -16.07 -8.77
N ASN A 93 -6.92 -15.59 -7.58
CA ASN A 93 -5.60 -15.77 -6.96
C ASN A 93 -5.59 -16.83 -5.88
N GLN A 94 -6.66 -17.59 -5.75
CA GLN A 94 -6.80 -18.62 -4.72
C GLN A 94 -5.67 -19.63 -4.85
N HIS A 95 -5.04 -19.95 -3.71
CA HIS A 95 -3.93 -20.89 -3.61
C HIS A 95 -2.64 -20.48 -4.32
N LYS A 96 -2.53 -19.24 -4.75
CA LYS A 96 -1.30 -18.70 -5.33
C LYS A 96 -0.36 -18.22 -4.22
N SER A 97 0.91 -18.12 -4.56
CA SER A 97 1.89 -17.47 -3.71
C SER A 97 2.29 -16.15 -4.39
N ILE A 98 2.03 -15.04 -3.72
CA ILE A 98 2.25 -13.72 -4.28
C ILE A 98 3.55 -13.16 -3.71
N TYR A 99 4.41 -12.60 -4.57
CA TYR A 99 5.59 -11.90 -4.12
C TYR A 99 5.22 -10.51 -3.59
N ILE A 100 5.86 -10.14 -2.49
CA ILE A 100 5.70 -8.80 -1.92
C ILE A 100 7.09 -8.17 -1.96
N VAL A 101 7.22 -7.13 -2.76
CA VAL A 101 8.51 -6.48 -3.00
C VAL A 101 8.41 -5.00 -2.72
N THR A 102 9.54 -4.39 -2.47
CA THR A 102 9.61 -2.95 -2.24
C THR A 102 10.64 -2.34 -3.19
N THR A 103 10.55 -1.04 -3.37
CA THR A 103 11.48 -0.29 -4.18
C THR A 103 12.53 0.40 -3.32
N GLU A 104 13.63 0.77 -3.95
CA GLU A 104 14.65 1.62 -3.34
C GLU A 104 14.62 2.97 -4.04
N ILE A 105 15.17 3.99 -3.37
CA ILE A 105 15.26 5.34 -3.93
C ILE A 105 16.73 5.70 -4.00
N ASP A 106 17.20 6.12 -5.17
CA ASP A 106 18.58 6.52 -5.37
C ASP A 106 18.81 7.97 -4.90
N SER A 107 20.04 8.44 -5.07
CA SER A 107 20.41 9.79 -4.63
C SER A 107 19.67 10.89 -5.38
N ASP A 108 19.16 10.59 -6.58
CA ASP A 108 18.40 11.54 -7.40
C ASP A 108 16.89 11.49 -7.10
N GLY A 109 16.48 10.64 -6.15
CA GLY A 109 15.08 10.49 -5.81
C GLY A 109 14.30 9.61 -6.76
N GLN A 110 14.99 8.82 -7.61
CA GLN A 110 14.35 7.91 -8.55
C GLN A 110 14.16 6.54 -7.91
N MET A 111 13.01 5.93 -8.12
CA MET A 111 12.73 4.58 -7.63
C MET A 111 13.31 3.54 -8.55
N PHE A 112 13.84 2.47 -7.95
CA PHE A 112 14.35 1.34 -8.71
C PHE A 112 14.18 0.05 -7.90
N PHE A 113 14.27 -1.09 -8.61
CA PHE A 113 14.27 -2.41 -7.97
C PHE A 113 15.69 -2.95 -7.91
N ARG A 114 16.06 -3.54 -6.78
CA ARG A 114 17.32 -4.23 -6.66
C ARG A 114 17.40 -5.37 -7.66
N LYS A 115 18.63 -5.71 -8.10
CA LYS A 115 18.82 -6.76 -9.10
C LYS A 115 18.26 -8.10 -8.68
N ASN A 116 18.38 -8.45 -7.41
CA ASN A 116 17.86 -9.73 -6.91
C ASN A 116 16.33 -9.76 -6.81
N ILE A 117 15.67 -8.62 -6.89
CA ILE A 117 14.21 -8.51 -6.86
C ILE A 117 13.61 -8.49 -8.27
N GLN A 118 14.38 -7.99 -9.25
CA GLN A 118 13.87 -7.82 -10.61
C GLN A 118 13.26 -9.08 -11.22
N PRO A 119 13.83 -10.28 -11.02
CA PRO A 119 13.22 -11.49 -11.58
C PRO A 119 11.83 -11.82 -11.01
N MET A 120 11.46 -11.25 -9.88
CA MET A 120 10.16 -11.48 -9.25
C MET A 120 9.07 -10.59 -9.83
N ILE A 121 9.45 -9.64 -10.67
CA ILE A 121 8.51 -8.71 -11.29
C ILE A 121 8.28 -9.19 -12.71
N LYS A 122 7.03 -9.61 -12.97
CA LYS A 122 6.65 -10.12 -14.28
C LYS A 122 5.83 -9.08 -15.02
N VAL A 123 6.22 -8.86 -16.27
CA VAL A 123 5.46 -8.01 -17.16
C VAL A 123 4.65 -8.92 -18.09
N ARG A 124 3.36 -8.70 -18.10
CA ARG A 124 2.46 -9.49 -18.93
C ARG A 124 1.94 -8.66 -20.09
#